data_adaddfb5784c0e9fd98d6c011e6376e5
#
_entry.id   adaddfb5784c0e9fd98d6c011e6376e5
#
_cell.length_a   1.000
_cell.length_b   1.000
_cell.length_c   1.000
_cell.angle_alpha   90.00
_cell.angle_beta   90.00
_cell.angle_gamma   90.00
#
_symmetry.space_group_name_H-M   'P 1'
#
loop_
_entity.id
_entity.type
_entity.pdbx_description
1 polymer ?
#
loop_
_entity_poly.entity_id
_entity_poly.type
_entity_poly.pdbx_seq_one_letter_code
_entity_poly.pdbx_strand_id
1 'polypeptide(L)'
;MPDDIEEFLTGAIVLPSEEQIKHAKGRRAADAEPLAGNDNFLMRTQNIWFLRTAALLIFVGFGIIQNLSGAIRNSSRDMTGFWWQLGIMAVVLGASAWLEPRLLAAVQLPFSGRKLEDHVQEALERAEGQKTLMQMRAERSAGPIYFISVAVALAVTGIGLLVGTASITDNVMRFAAVLLVVSPASFSLAVGIISQTVLGRLAGAGTLVKNRAAFEQLADIDLVVFDKSGTLTTDDRTFVSALLAHGSSLQSTEDLITIAAAVEGPSQHSLGKAIVAEAARRGLDVPNIIDFRTIPGQGVTGLLENTTIILGGPVLLTSRNIEIDVSDLVRADTANQNGNTVLFLVREGELLGTIEIADVVRPTAKKAVFGLQLLRKRVAILTADATGVAGKLANELEVTEVLAEVLPHQKAAAIESLQADSSQVAMVGNAREDALALAAADVSIAIDATLEDLETENDILINGQDPIAVSNMLKLAVRAKNKTAQNIGVAFGVNVGGILLASGLLAPIGIVLPPVGAVILSCFASLFVINNARLLRS
;
A
#
# COMPACT_ATOMS: atom_id res chain seq x y z
N MET A 1 -38.14 -5.64 -13.02
CA MET A 1 -38.54 -5.36 -11.64
C MET A 1 -39.36 -6.52 -11.03
N PRO A 2 -38.95 -7.77 -11.13
CA PRO A 2 -39.30 -8.82 -10.18
C PRO A 2 -38.11 -9.56 -9.60
N ASP A 3 -36.89 -9.44 -10.16
CA ASP A 3 -35.74 -10.26 -9.75
C ASP A 3 -35.02 -9.74 -8.49
N ASP A 4 -35.15 -8.45 -8.18
CA ASP A 4 -34.49 -7.81 -7.02
C ASP A 4 -35.11 -8.18 -5.65
N ILE A 5 -36.27 -8.81 -5.63
CA ILE A 5 -36.97 -9.14 -4.36
C ILE A 5 -36.61 -10.57 -3.89
N GLU A 6 -36.26 -11.48 -4.76
CA GLU A 6 -35.82 -12.84 -4.36
C GLU A 6 -34.38 -12.86 -3.78
N GLU A 7 -33.51 -11.99 -4.26
CA GLU A 7 -32.14 -11.83 -3.69
C GLU A 7 -32.18 -11.25 -2.27
N PHE A 8 -33.19 -10.44 -1.95
CA PHE A 8 -33.37 -9.85 -0.62
C PHE A 8 -33.85 -10.86 0.44
N LEU A 9 -34.38 -12.00 0.03
CA LEU A 9 -35.01 -12.97 0.92
C LEU A 9 -34.11 -14.14 1.38
N THR A 10 -32.95 -14.33 0.78
CA THR A 10 -32.11 -15.49 1.08
C THR A 10 -31.00 -15.28 2.11
N GLY A 11 -30.75 -14.03 2.55
CA GLY A 11 -29.84 -13.73 3.69
C GLY A 11 -28.39 -14.21 3.54
N ALA A 12 -28.02 -14.70 2.36
CA ALA A 12 -26.62 -14.92 2.04
C ALA A 12 -25.97 -13.55 1.83
N ILE A 13 -24.82 -13.31 2.44
CA ILE A 13 -23.91 -12.25 2.00
C ILE A 13 -23.63 -12.58 0.54
N VAL A 14 -24.32 -11.90 -0.38
CA VAL A 14 -24.05 -12.03 -1.80
C VAL A 14 -22.70 -11.38 -2.02
N LEU A 15 -21.67 -12.21 -2.10
CA LEU A 15 -20.36 -11.75 -2.53
C LEU A 15 -20.55 -11.07 -3.89
N PRO A 16 -20.01 -9.88 -4.10
CA PRO A 16 -20.13 -9.17 -5.36
C PRO A 16 -19.67 -10.09 -6.48
N SER A 17 -20.42 -10.12 -7.58
CA SER A 17 -20.04 -10.92 -8.73
C SER A 17 -18.68 -10.45 -9.26
N GLU A 18 -17.89 -11.37 -9.85
CA GLU A 18 -16.62 -11.01 -10.51
C GLU A 18 -16.80 -9.87 -11.53
N GLU A 19 -17.98 -9.74 -12.14
CA GLU A 19 -18.31 -8.64 -13.05
C GLU A 19 -18.47 -7.30 -12.33
N GLN A 20 -19.07 -7.27 -11.15
CA GLN A 20 -19.21 -6.05 -10.34
C GLN A 20 -17.85 -5.57 -9.84
N ILE A 21 -17.00 -6.50 -9.41
CA ILE A 21 -15.62 -6.21 -9.02
C ILE A 21 -14.81 -5.75 -10.24
N LYS A 22 -14.97 -6.38 -11.41
CA LYS A 22 -14.34 -5.95 -12.67
C LYS A 22 -14.84 -4.58 -13.14
N HIS A 23 -16.12 -4.25 -12.94
CA HIS A 23 -16.66 -2.94 -13.31
C HIS A 23 -16.14 -1.82 -12.42
N ALA A 24 -16.03 -2.06 -11.12
CA ALA A 24 -15.39 -1.14 -10.16
C ALA A 24 -13.90 -0.92 -10.50
N LYS A 25 -13.20 -1.98 -10.93
CA LYS A 25 -11.79 -1.91 -11.37
C LYS A 25 -11.59 -1.46 -12.82
N GLY A 26 -12.59 -1.57 -13.67
CA GLY A 26 -12.52 -1.13 -15.07
C GLY A 26 -12.23 0.37 -15.19
N ARG A 27 -12.67 1.18 -14.22
CA ARG A 27 -12.29 2.60 -14.11
C ARG A 27 -10.82 2.77 -13.71
N ARG A 28 -10.28 1.90 -12.86
CA ARG A 28 -8.84 1.90 -12.49
C ARG A 28 -7.93 1.48 -13.65
N ALA A 29 -8.39 0.54 -14.48
CA ALA A 29 -7.61 0.02 -15.62
C ALA A 29 -7.51 1.01 -16.78
N ALA A 30 -8.46 1.92 -16.95
CA ALA A 30 -8.42 2.94 -18.02
C ALA A 30 -7.26 3.94 -17.80
N ASP A 31 -6.91 4.25 -16.54
CA ASP A 31 -5.75 5.10 -16.22
C ASP A 31 -4.44 4.30 -16.09
N ALA A 32 -4.53 2.98 -15.97
CA ALA A 32 -3.42 2.04 -15.85
C ALA A 32 -3.31 1.11 -17.07
N GLU A 33 -3.55 1.60 -18.30
CA GLU A 33 -3.11 0.85 -19.48
C GLU A 33 -1.64 0.48 -19.28
N PRO A 34 -1.30 -0.83 -19.26
CA PRO A 34 0.09 -1.21 -19.32
C PRO A 34 0.56 -0.71 -20.68
N LEU A 35 1.27 0.43 -20.66
CA LEU A 35 1.97 0.92 -21.84
C LEU A 35 2.80 -0.25 -22.32
N ALA A 36 2.31 -0.93 -23.36
CA ALA A 36 2.96 -2.07 -23.98
C ALA A 36 4.43 -1.72 -24.13
N GLY A 37 5.24 -2.35 -23.31
CA GLY A 37 6.66 -2.09 -23.25
C GLY A 37 7.24 -2.46 -24.60
N ASN A 38 7.52 -1.47 -25.43
CA ASN A 38 8.48 -1.64 -26.47
C ASN A 38 9.77 -2.01 -25.75
N ASP A 39 10.08 -3.32 -25.71
CA ASP A 39 11.33 -3.89 -25.17
C ASP A 39 12.48 -3.46 -26.08
N ASN A 40 12.75 -2.14 -26.05
CA ASN A 40 13.88 -1.59 -26.79
C ASN A 40 15.14 -2.22 -26.24
N PHE A 41 15.82 -2.99 -27.10
CA PHE A 41 17.11 -3.66 -26.89
C PHE A 41 18.11 -2.81 -26.08
N LEU A 42 18.08 -1.48 -26.24
CA LEU A 42 18.97 -0.53 -25.56
C LEU A 42 18.63 -0.27 -24.09
N MET A 43 17.47 -0.71 -23.57
CA MET A 43 17.02 -0.46 -22.20
C MET A 43 17.37 -1.60 -21.22
N ARG A 44 17.86 -2.74 -21.67
CA ARG A 44 18.31 -3.80 -20.77
C ARG A 44 19.62 -3.39 -20.11
N THR A 45 19.72 -3.61 -18.79
CA THR A 45 20.95 -3.35 -18.01
C THR A 45 22.19 -3.99 -18.61
N GLN A 46 22.06 -5.14 -19.29
CA GLN A 46 23.14 -5.82 -20.04
C GLN A 46 23.67 -4.98 -21.20
N ASN A 47 22.83 -4.20 -21.88
CA ASN A 47 23.26 -3.38 -23.00
C ASN A 47 23.97 -2.11 -22.55
N ILE A 48 23.69 -1.60 -21.35
CA ILE A 48 24.39 -0.47 -20.75
C ILE A 48 25.85 -0.82 -20.46
N TRP A 49 26.11 -2.04 -19.95
CA TRP A 49 27.46 -2.56 -19.78
C TRP A 49 28.18 -2.73 -21.13
N PHE A 50 27.47 -3.21 -22.15
CA PHE A 50 28.01 -3.29 -23.50
C PHE A 50 28.46 -1.93 -24.04
N LEU A 51 27.64 -0.90 -23.86
CA LEU A 51 27.96 0.47 -24.33
C LEU A 51 29.13 1.09 -23.56
N ARG A 52 29.22 0.87 -22.24
CA ARG A 52 30.39 1.28 -21.44
C ARG A 52 31.65 0.55 -21.89
N THR A 53 31.53 -0.74 -22.15
CA THR A 53 32.66 -1.56 -22.66
C THR A 53 33.07 -1.09 -24.04
N ALA A 54 32.12 -0.78 -24.93
CA ALA A 54 32.41 -0.23 -26.24
C ALA A 54 33.11 1.14 -26.16
N ALA A 55 32.68 2.04 -25.29
CA ALA A 55 33.34 3.33 -25.06
C ALA A 55 34.77 3.14 -24.52
N LEU A 56 34.96 2.18 -23.61
CA LEU A 56 36.29 1.83 -23.10
C LEU A 56 37.17 1.28 -24.19
N LEU A 57 36.65 0.37 -25.04
CA LEU A 57 37.40 -0.20 -26.17
C LEU A 57 37.84 0.85 -27.21
N ILE A 58 36.92 1.83 -27.50
CA ILE A 58 37.28 2.96 -28.37
C ILE A 58 38.42 3.77 -27.75
N PHE A 59 38.37 4.02 -26.45
CA PHE A 59 39.42 4.76 -25.74
C PHE A 59 40.75 4.00 -25.76
N VAL A 60 40.72 2.69 -25.49
CA VAL A 60 41.91 1.81 -25.53
C VAL A 60 42.49 1.75 -26.95
N GLY A 61 41.63 1.53 -27.95
CA GLY A 61 42.03 1.46 -29.36
C GLY A 61 42.72 2.73 -29.83
N PHE A 62 42.18 3.91 -29.43
CA PHE A 62 42.79 5.20 -29.71
C PHE A 62 44.20 5.33 -29.08
N GLY A 63 44.39 4.89 -27.83
CA GLY A 63 45.69 4.88 -27.16
C GLY A 63 46.71 3.99 -27.86
N ILE A 64 46.28 2.82 -28.33
CA ILE A 64 47.12 1.91 -29.10
C ILE A 64 47.54 2.56 -30.43
N ILE A 65 46.61 3.17 -31.18
CA ILE A 65 46.89 3.86 -32.45
C ILE A 65 47.85 5.04 -32.23
N GLN A 66 47.68 5.83 -31.18
CA GLN A 66 48.58 6.91 -30.83
C GLN A 66 50.01 6.41 -30.51
N ASN A 67 50.11 5.30 -29.79
CA ASN A 67 51.41 4.69 -29.46
C ASN A 67 52.12 4.19 -30.72
N LEU A 68 51.40 3.42 -31.59
CA LEU A 68 51.94 2.97 -32.87
C LEU A 68 52.35 4.10 -33.79
N SER A 69 51.53 5.20 -33.89
CA SER A 69 51.87 6.35 -34.72
C SER A 69 53.07 7.12 -34.19
N GLY A 70 53.30 7.17 -32.87
CA GLY A 70 54.48 7.71 -32.22
C GLY A 70 55.73 6.92 -32.52
N ALA A 71 55.63 5.61 -32.45
CA ALA A 71 56.73 4.67 -32.77
C ALA A 71 57.17 4.77 -34.26
N ILE A 72 56.19 4.88 -35.19
CA ILE A 72 56.45 5.05 -36.63
C ILE A 72 57.15 6.38 -36.94
N ARG A 73 56.81 7.45 -36.19
CA ARG A 73 57.39 8.80 -36.38
C ARG A 73 58.69 9.06 -35.62
N ASN A 74 59.22 8.06 -34.95
CA ASN A 74 60.43 8.17 -34.11
C ASN A 74 60.38 9.33 -33.08
N SER A 75 59.19 9.67 -32.63
CA SER A 75 58.87 10.72 -31.65
C SER A 75 58.40 10.06 -30.36
N SER A 76 59.24 10.07 -29.33
CA SER A 76 58.89 9.61 -27.99
C SER A 76 57.84 10.56 -27.36
N ARG A 77 56.55 10.32 -27.62
CA ARG A 77 55.48 10.93 -26.83
C ARG A 77 55.39 10.20 -25.50
N ASP A 78 55.47 10.96 -24.41
CA ASP A 78 55.26 10.41 -23.08
C ASP A 78 53.77 10.04 -22.92
N MET A 79 53.49 8.74 -23.08
CA MET A 79 52.15 8.17 -22.94
C MET A 79 51.91 7.64 -21.52
N THR A 80 52.80 7.88 -20.58
CA THR A 80 52.67 7.36 -19.19
C THR A 80 51.40 7.83 -18.55
N GLY A 81 51.03 9.09 -18.70
CA GLY A 81 49.77 9.66 -18.18
C GLY A 81 48.50 8.97 -18.73
N PHE A 82 48.50 8.56 -20.01
CA PHE A 82 47.38 7.83 -20.62
C PHE A 82 47.24 6.44 -20.02
N TRP A 83 48.35 5.68 -19.92
CA TRP A 83 48.32 4.33 -19.36
C TRP A 83 47.94 4.31 -17.87
N TRP A 84 48.36 5.31 -17.11
CA TRP A 84 47.94 5.49 -15.73
C TRP A 84 46.43 5.74 -15.62
N GLN A 85 45.86 6.61 -16.43
CA GLN A 85 44.42 6.86 -16.45
C GLN A 85 43.65 5.59 -16.82
N LEU A 86 44.11 4.83 -17.82
CA LEU A 86 43.51 3.57 -18.22
C LEU A 86 43.54 2.55 -17.08
N GLY A 87 44.70 2.43 -16.41
CA GLY A 87 44.84 1.54 -15.25
C GLY A 87 43.89 1.88 -14.12
N ILE A 88 43.78 3.15 -13.75
CA ILE A 88 42.86 3.60 -12.72
C ILE A 88 41.39 3.34 -13.14
N MET A 89 41.03 3.62 -14.39
CA MET A 89 39.69 3.34 -14.90
C MET A 89 39.36 1.85 -14.84
N ALA A 90 40.28 0.98 -15.23
CA ALA A 90 40.08 -0.46 -15.15
C ALA A 90 39.86 -0.94 -13.70
N VAL A 91 40.64 -0.39 -12.75
CA VAL A 91 40.48 -0.69 -11.32
C VAL A 91 39.14 -0.21 -10.78
N VAL A 92 38.72 1.04 -11.09
CA VAL A 92 37.44 1.61 -10.62
C VAL A 92 36.27 0.86 -11.22
N LEU A 93 36.28 0.55 -12.52
CA LEU A 93 35.24 -0.23 -13.16
C LEU A 93 35.16 -1.65 -12.62
N GLY A 94 36.30 -2.29 -12.42
CA GLY A 94 36.38 -3.62 -11.82
C GLY A 94 35.89 -3.65 -10.38
N ALA A 95 36.26 -2.66 -9.57
CA ALA A 95 35.77 -2.51 -8.22
C ALA A 95 34.26 -2.23 -8.18
N SER A 96 33.74 -1.39 -9.07
CA SER A 96 32.31 -1.14 -9.20
C SER A 96 31.55 -2.40 -9.61
N ALA A 97 32.04 -3.12 -10.63
CA ALA A 97 31.43 -4.37 -11.09
C ALA A 97 31.43 -5.47 -10.01
N TRP A 98 32.41 -5.46 -9.10
CA TRP A 98 32.49 -6.38 -7.98
C TRP A 98 31.60 -5.94 -6.78
N LEU A 99 31.54 -4.64 -6.50
CA LEU A 99 30.86 -4.08 -5.33
C LEU A 99 29.37 -3.91 -5.54
N GLU A 100 28.92 -3.41 -6.71
CA GLU A 100 27.51 -3.17 -7.01
C GLU A 100 26.63 -4.42 -6.81
N PRO A 101 26.93 -5.61 -7.35
CA PRO A 101 26.11 -6.81 -7.14
C PRO A 101 26.06 -7.24 -5.66
N ARG A 102 27.18 -7.08 -4.93
CA ARG A 102 27.24 -7.44 -3.50
C ARG A 102 26.44 -6.48 -2.65
N LEU A 103 26.46 -5.19 -2.94
CA LEU A 103 25.63 -4.21 -2.27
C LEU A 103 24.15 -4.41 -2.62
N LEU A 104 23.84 -4.75 -3.86
CA LEU A 104 22.50 -5.14 -4.30
C LEU A 104 22.02 -6.38 -3.55
N ALA A 105 22.80 -7.46 -3.54
CA ALA A 105 22.49 -8.68 -2.80
C ALA A 105 22.33 -8.41 -1.29
N ALA A 106 23.12 -7.49 -0.73
CA ALA A 106 23.01 -7.09 0.65
C ALA A 106 21.76 -6.23 0.92
N VAL A 107 21.15 -5.60 -0.07
CA VAL A 107 19.90 -4.84 0.03
C VAL A 107 18.69 -5.74 -0.25
N GLN A 108 18.82 -6.67 -1.16
CA GLN A 108 17.88 -7.75 -1.37
C GLN A 108 18.00 -8.70 -0.16
N LEU A 109 17.13 -8.51 0.83
CA LEU A 109 17.01 -9.51 1.89
C LEU A 109 16.46 -10.79 1.25
N PRO A 110 17.18 -11.92 1.32
CA PRO A 110 16.47 -13.17 1.20
C PRO A 110 15.41 -13.16 2.32
N PHE A 111 14.19 -13.54 2.01
CA PHE A 111 13.16 -13.90 3.00
C PHE A 111 13.59 -15.15 3.79
N SER A 112 14.89 -15.23 4.14
CA SER A 112 15.53 -16.36 4.78
C SER A 112 15.34 -16.28 6.27
N GLY A 113 14.34 -17.02 6.77
CA GLY A 113 14.21 -17.25 8.20
C GLY A 113 12.88 -17.82 8.65
N ARG A 114 11.79 -17.59 7.93
CA ARG A 114 10.54 -18.34 8.10
C ARG A 114 10.25 -19.05 6.79
N LYS A 115 9.96 -20.36 6.87
CA LYS A 115 9.32 -21.06 5.75
C LYS A 115 7.99 -20.36 5.52
N LEU A 116 7.95 -19.41 4.59
CA LEU A 116 6.71 -18.89 4.05
C LEU A 116 6.05 -20.07 3.34
N GLU A 117 4.76 -20.24 3.55
CA GLU A 117 3.98 -21.21 2.80
C GLU A 117 4.14 -20.93 1.31
N ASP A 118 4.21 -21.96 0.48
CA ASP A 118 4.52 -21.86 -0.95
C ASP A 118 3.65 -20.83 -1.68
N HIS A 119 2.38 -20.69 -1.29
CA HIS A 119 1.42 -19.71 -1.84
C HIS A 119 1.81 -18.24 -1.56
N VAL A 120 2.36 -17.94 -0.39
CA VAL A 120 2.83 -16.58 -0.06
C VAL A 120 4.09 -16.25 -0.85
N GLN A 121 4.95 -17.24 -1.04
CA GLN A 121 6.15 -17.07 -1.87
C GLN A 121 5.78 -16.82 -3.33
N GLU A 122 4.82 -17.56 -3.88
CA GLU A 122 4.32 -17.38 -5.24
C GLU A 122 3.65 -15.99 -5.43
N ALA A 123 2.85 -15.54 -4.46
CA ALA A 123 2.25 -14.20 -4.50
C ALA A 123 3.30 -13.09 -4.44
N LEU A 124 4.36 -13.27 -3.65
CA LEU A 124 5.52 -12.37 -3.61
C LEU A 124 6.26 -12.34 -4.94
N GLU A 125 6.52 -13.50 -5.54
CA GLU A 125 7.20 -13.61 -6.84
C GLU A 125 6.38 -12.94 -7.95
N ARG A 126 5.05 -13.11 -7.95
CA ARG A 126 4.14 -12.39 -8.87
C ARG A 126 4.21 -10.88 -8.66
N ALA A 127 4.20 -10.43 -7.41
CA ALA A 127 4.36 -9.02 -7.08
C ALA A 127 5.76 -8.50 -7.46
N GLU A 128 6.82 -9.30 -7.30
CA GLU A 128 8.18 -8.94 -7.71
C GLU A 128 8.35 -8.78 -9.22
N GLY A 129 7.58 -9.52 -10.02
CA GLY A 129 7.55 -9.39 -11.47
C GLY A 129 6.91 -8.09 -11.99
N GLN A 130 6.11 -7.41 -11.18
CA GLN A 130 5.45 -6.17 -11.58
C GLN A 130 6.38 -4.97 -11.42
N LYS A 131 6.53 -4.18 -12.48
CA LYS A 131 7.25 -2.90 -12.42
C LYS A 131 6.29 -1.79 -11.96
N THR A 132 6.78 -0.92 -11.08
CA THR A 132 6.03 0.25 -10.65
C THR A 132 5.95 1.31 -11.76
N LEU A 133 4.96 2.21 -11.70
CA LEU A 133 4.83 3.32 -12.65
C LEU A 133 6.08 4.23 -12.64
N MET A 134 6.63 4.50 -11.45
CA MET A 134 7.87 5.26 -11.31
C MET A 134 9.07 4.53 -11.92
N GLN A 135 9.15 3.22 -11.74
CA GLN A 135 10.21 2.41 -12.34
C GLN A 135 10.13 2.43 -13.86
N MET A 136 8.94 2.27 -14.44
CA MET A 136 8.73 2.36 -15.88
C MET A 136 9.08 3.74 -16.43
N ARG A 137 8.71 4.82 -15.71
CA ARG A 137 9.07 6.20 -16.08
C ARG A 137 10.59 6.43 -16.01
N ALA A 138 11.24 5.95 -14.97
CA ALA A 138 12.70 6.06 -14.80
C ALA A 138 13.45 5.31 -15.91
N GLU A 139 13.04 4.08 -16.23
CA GLU A 139 13.60 3.30 -17.32
C GLU A 139 13.39 3.95 -18.69
N ARG A 140 12.21 4.54 -18.93
CA ARG A 140 11.94 5.31 -20.16
C ARG A 140 12.85 6.53 -20.30
N SER A 141 13.17 7.19 -19.20
CA SER A 141 14.05 8.38 -19.22
C SER A 141 15.52 8.01 -19.44
N ALA A 142 15.95 6.80 -19.13
CA ALA A 142 17.33 6.37 -19.25
C ALA A 142 17.81 6.31 -20.71
N GLY A 143 16.98 5.85 -21.63
CA GLY A 143 17.31 5.79 -23.06
C GLY A 143 17.58 7.15 -23.69
N PRO A 144 16.63 8.11 -23.63
CA PRO A 144 16.84 9.47 -24.14
C PRO A 144 18.10 10.14 -23.60
N ILE A 145 18.39 10.01 -22.30
CA ILE A 145 19.62 10.57 -21.70
C ILE A 145 20.87 10.02 -22.38
N TYR A 146 20.90 8.73 -22.68
CA TYR A 146 22.03 8.14 -23.38
C TYR A 146 22.16 8.68 -24.81
N PHE A 147 21.07 8.75 -25.59
CA PHE A 147 21.11 9.31 -26.95
C PHE A 147 21.54 10.78 -26.95
N ILE A 148 21.04 11.56 -26.00
CA ILE A 148 21.47 12.97 -25.80
C ILE A 148 22.97 13.00 -25.51
N SER A 149 23.51 12.12 -24.67
CA SER A 149 24.92 12.08 -24.36
C SER A 149 25.79 11.77 -25.58
N VAL A 150 25.35 10.84 -26.43
CA VAL A 150 26.02 10.53 -27.71
C VAL A 150 25.98 11.74 -28.63
N ALA A 151 24.84 12.39 -28.79
CA ALA A 151 24.70 13.59 -29.61
C ALA A 151 25.59 14.74 -29.11
N VAL A 152 25.64 14.96 -27.79
CA VAL A 152 26.53 15.96 -27.18
C VAL A 152 27.99 15.59 -27.38
N ALA A 153 28.39 14.33 -27.21
CA ALA A 153 29.75 13.89 -27.45
C ALA A 153 30.19 14.14 -28.89
N LEU A 154 29.32 13.81 -29.87
CA LEU A 154 29.59 14.07 -31.29
C LEU A 154 29.66 15.55 -31.60
N ALA A 155 28.74 16.35 -31.07
CA ALA A 155 28.71 17.79 -31.28
C ALA A 155 29.96 18.49 -30.71
N VAL A 156 30.32 18.16 -29.47
CA VAL A 156 31.54 18.72 -28.82
C VAL A 156 32.79 18.34 -29.59
N THR A 157 32.92 17.11 -30.05
CA THR A 157 34.04 16.64 -30.85
C THR A 157 34.08 17.36 -32.20
N GLY A 158 32.93 17.43 -32.89
CA GLY A 158 32.83 18.15 -34.18
C GLY A 158 33.18 19.63 -34.08
N ILE A 159 32.65 20.33 -33.08
CA ILE A 159 33.00 21.74 -32.82
C ILE A 159 34.49 21.89 -32.49
N GLY A 160 35.02 21.04 -31.63
CA GLY A 160 36.45 21.07 -31.28
C GLY A 160 37.40 20.87 -32.48
N LEU A 161 37.02 20.03 -33.43
CA LEU A 161 37.74 19.82 -34.66
C LEU A 161 37.61 21.02 -35.65
N LEU A 162 36.42 21.60 -35.77
CA LEU A 162 36.14 22.71 -36.67
C LEU A 162 36.82 24.03 -36.22
N VAL A 163 36.76 24.29 -34.93
CA VAL A 163 37.32 25.52 -34.34
C VAL A 163 38.84 25.43 -34.14
N GLY A 164 39.38 24.21 -34.13
CA GLY A 164 40.83 23.99 -34.01
C GLY A 164 41.44 24.39 -32.65
N THR A 165 40.61 24.61 -31.63
CA THR A 165 41.06 25.08 -30.30
C THR A 165 41.63 23.98 -29.40
N ALA A 166 41.45 22.71 -29.75
CA ALA A 166 41.92 21.60 -28.96
C ALA A 166 42.66 20.55 -29.83
N SER A 167 43.61 19.87 -29.26
CA SER A 167 44.29 18.78 -29.97
C SER A 167 43.32 17.60 -30.27
N ILE A 168 43.65 16.79 -31.27
CA ILE A 168 42.86 15.56 -31.55
C ILE A 168 42.73 14.70 -30.30
N THR A 169 43.81 14.61 -29.51
CA THR A 169 43.83 13.85 -28.25
C THR A 169 42.84 14.40 -27.26
N ASP A 170 42.77 15.72 -27.08
CA ASP A 170 41.82 16.35 -26.15
C ASP A 170 40.37 16.13 -26.58
N ASN A 171 40.11 16.21 -27.89
CA ASN A 171 38.76 15.95 -28.43
C ASN A 171 38.30 14.50 -28.18
N VAL A 172 39.18 13.52 -28.38
CA VAL A 172 38.89 12.11 -28.10
C VAL A 172 38.71 11.85 -26.60
N MET A 173 39.53 12.49 -25.74
CA MET A 173 39.37 12.43 -24.29
C MET A 173 38.04 12.98 -23.84
N ARG A 174 37.59 14.14 -24.38
CA ARG A 174 36.28 14.71 -24.09
C ARG A 174 35.14 13.82 -24.57
N PHE A 175 35.25 13.28 -25.80
CA PHE A 175 34.28 12.30 -26.31
C PHE A 175 34.12 11.10 -25.37
N ALA A 176 35.22 10.49 -24.98
CA ALA A 176 35.23 9.37 -24.06
C ALA A 176 34.67 9.75 -22.68
N ALA A 177 35.05 10.91 -22.14
CA ALA A 177 34.56 11.38 -20.84
C ALA A 177 33.05 11.60 -20.84
N VAL A 178 32.46 12.20 -21.90
CA VAL A 178 31.01 12.39 -22.01
C VAL A 178 30.27 11.05 -22.04
N LEU A 179 30.78 10.06 -22.76
CA LEU A 179 30.14 8.73 -22.80
C LEU A 179 30.31 7.94 -21.50
N LEU A 180 31.43 8.09 -20.82
CA LEU A 180 31.73 7.34 -19.59
C LEU A 180 31.06 7.91 -18.34
N VAL A 181 30.74 9.23 -18.34
CA VAL A 181 30.07 9.85 -17.19
C VAL A 181 28.62 9.43 -17.06
N VAL A 182 27.96 9.10 -18.17
CA VAL A 182 26.54 8.74 -18.17
C VAL A 182 26.34 7.37 -17.56
N SER A 183 25.48 7.33 -16.54
CA SER A 183 25.08 6.12 -15.81
C SER A 183 23.58 5.86 -15.90
N PRO A 184 23.06 5.34 -17.02
CA PRO A 184 21.64 5.01 -17.13
C PRO A 184 21.20 3.97 -16.08
N ALA A 185 22.11 3.10 -15.64
CA ALA A 185 21.86 2.15 -14.56
C ALA A 185 21.45 2.83 -13.25
N SER A 186 21.98 4.03 -12.95
CA SER A 186 21.64 4.76 -11.73
C SER A 186 20.15 5.13 -11.65
N PHE A 187 19.47 5.37 -12.80
CA PHE A 187 18.02 5.63 -12.84
C PHE A 187 17.21 4.37 -12.56
N SER A 188 17.55 3.25 -13.19
CA SER A 188 16.88 1.97 -12.98
C SER A 188 17.00 1.50 -11.54
N LEU A 189 18.20 1.64 -10.97
CA LEU A 189 18.49 1.30 -9.57
C LEU A 189 17.79 2.26 -8.60
N ALA A 190 17.63 3.54 -8.95
CA ALA A 190 17.06 4.56 -8.08
C ALA A 190 15.67 4.20 -7.54
N VAL A 191 14.86 3.56 -8.37
CA VAL A 191 13.50 3.14 -8.01
C VAL A 191 13.46 1.69 -7.56
N GLY A 192 14.05 0.79 -8.35
CA GLY A 192 13.93 -0.66 -8.12
C GLY A 192 14.44 -1.10 -6.76
N ILE A 193 15.58 -0.58 -6.32
CA ILE A 193 16.19 -0.96 -5.05
C ILE A 193 15.37 -0.49 -3.83
N ILE A 194 14.76 0.69 -3.91
CA ILE A 194 13.89 1.22 -2.84
C ILE A 194 12.65 0.37 -2.73
N SER A 195 11.98 0.09 -3.85
CA SER A 195 10.78 -0.75 -3.89
C SER A 195 11.06 -2.13 -3.27
N GLN A 196 12.12 -2.82 -3.69
CA GLN A 196 12.49 -4.13 -3.13
C GLN A 196 12.79 -4.06 -1.62
N THR A 197 13.54 -3.03 -1.18
CA THR A 197 13.87 -2.88 0.24
C THR A 197 12.63 -2.72 1.10
N VAL A 198 11.67 -1.92 0.62
CA VAL A 198 10.42 -1.64 1.32
C VAL A 198 9.51 -2.85 1.36
N LEU A 199 9.32 -3.52 0.21
CA LEU A 199 8.49 -4.72 0.13
C LEU A 199 9.03 -5.83 1.04
N GLY A 200 10.36 -6.02 1.06
CA GLY A 200 10.99 -6.96 1.97
C GLY A 200 10.75 -6.63 3.45
N ARG A 201 10.78 -5.35 3.82
CA ARG A 201 10.49 -4.92 5.18
C ARG A 201 9.03 -5.13 5.58
N LEU A 202 8.09 -4.82 4.68
CA LEU A 202 6.66 -4.99 4.89
C LEU A 202 6.29 -6.46 5.04
N ALA A 203 6.81 -7.32 4.17
CA ALA A 203 6.57 -8.76 4.27
C ALA A 203 7.15 -9.35 5.57
N GLY A 204 8.33 -8.90 6.00
CA GLY A 204 8.89 -9.26 7.31
C GLY A 204 8.04 -8.80 8.51
N ALA A 205 7.21 -7.78 8.33
CA ALA A 205 6.24 -7.27 9.30
C ALA A 205 4.84 -7.88 9.14
N GLY A 206 4.65 -8.89 8.28
CA GLY A 206 3.35 -9.53 8.05
C GLY A 206 2.44 -8.77 7.07
N THR A 207 2.97 -7.84 6.29
CA THR A 207 2.21 -7.11 5.27
C THR A 207 2.63 -7.55 3.88
N LEU A 208 1.70 -8.10 3.11
CA LEU A 208 1.90 -8.52 1.72
C LEU A 208 1.34 -7.46 0.77
N VAL A 209 2.20 -6.90 -0.06
CA VAL A 209 1.82 -5.97 -1.13
C VAL A 209 1.66 -6.77 -2.42
N LYS A 210 0.44 -6.97 -2.88
CA LYS A 210 0.12 -7.66 -4.14
C LYS A 210 0.22 -6.73 -5.35
N ASN A 211 -0.14 -5.46 -5.16
CA ASN A 211 -0.08 -4.43 -6.20
C ASN A 211 0.92 -3.35 -5.83
N ARG A 212 2.06 -3.33 -6.52
CA ARG A 212 3.12 -2.33 -6.27
C ARG A 212 2.72 -0.91 -6.64
N ALA A 213 1.88 -0.74 -7.67
CA ALA A 213 1.41 0.58 -8.08
C ALA A 213 0.51 1.19 -6.99
N ALA A 214 -0.38 0.39 -6.40
CA ALA A 214 -1.20 0.82 -5.27
C ALA A 214 -0.34 1.19 -4.05
N PHE A 215 0.74 0.45 -3.79
CA PHE A 215 1.67 0.83 -2.71
C PHE A 215 2.36 2.19 -2.97
N GLU A 216 2.73 2.49 -4.22
CA GLU A 216 3.27 3.81 -4.56
C GLU A 216 2.23 4.93 -4.36
N GLN A 217 0.97 4.65 -4.72
CA GLN A 217 -0.15 5.59 -4.52
C GLN A 217 -0.41 5.90 -3.05
N LEU A 218 -0.12 4.98 -2.12
CA LEU A 218 -0.29 5.22 -0.68
C LEU A 218 0.39 6.51 -0.18
N ALA A 219 1.51 6.88 -0.77
CA ALA A 219 2.18 8.13 -0.41
C ALA A 219 1.36 9.37 -0.78
N ASP A 220 0.51 9.26 -1.79
CA ASP A 220 -0.33 10.33 -2.34
C ASP A 220 -1.78 10.31 -1.84
N ILE A 221 -2.20 9.25 -1.14
CA ILE A 221 -3.52 9.17 -0.51
C ILE A 221 -3.78 10.40 0.36
N ASP A 222 -4.98 10.97 0.25
CA ASP A 222 -5.42 12.12 1.05
C ASP A 222 -6.22 11.69 2.27
N LEU A 223 -7.03 10.65 2.11
CA LEU A 223 -7.98 10.15 3.09
C LEU A 223 -7.82 8.64 3.29
N VAL A 224 -7.74 8.22 4.55
CA VAL A 224 -7.78 6.81 4.96
C VAL A 224 -9.10 6.55 5.65
N VAL A 225 -9.92 5.70 5.06
CA VAL A 225 -11.22 5.29 5.61
C VAL A 225 -11.04 3.95 6.30
N PHE A 226 -11.39 3.87 7.56
CA PHE A 226 -11.41 2.63 8.32
C PHE A 226 -12.84 2.12 8.46
N ASP A 227 -13.05 0.84 8.18
CA ASP A 227 -14.19 0.16 8.77
C ASP A 227 -14.04 0.13 10.29
N LYS A 228 -15.17 0.19 11.00
CA LYS A 228 -15.15 0.17 12.47
C LYS A 228 -14.91 -1.22 13.01
N SER A 229 -15.79 -2.16 12.65
CA SER A 229 -15.92 -3.48 13.27
C SER A 229 -14.79 -4.42 12.85
N GLY A 230 -14.12 -5.08 13.81
CA GLY A 230 -12.98 -5.97 13.49
C GLY A 230 -11.71 -5.22 13.07
N THR A 231 -11.78 -3.93 12.74
CA THR A 231 -10.66 -3.09 12.28
C THR A 231 -10.18 -2.14 13.37
N LEU A 232 -10.96 -1.13 13.74
CA LEU A 232 -10.66 -0.21 14.86
C LEU A 232 -11.09 -0.78 16.21
N THR A 233 -12.08 -1.67 16.20
CA THR A 233 -12.53 -2.41 17.38
C THR A 233 -12.12 -3.88 17.28
N THR A 234 -12.12 -4.58 18.41
CA THR A 234 -11.97 -6.03 18.42
C THR A 234 -13.31 -6.70 18.05
N ASP A 235 -13.24 -7.98 17.66
CA ASP A 235 -14.44 -8.80 17.50
C ASP A 235 -15.07 -9.17 18.85
N ASP A 236 -14.32 -9.02 19.94
CA ASP A 236 -14.82 -9.22 21.30
C ASP A 236 -15.66 -8.01 21.69
N ARG A 237 -16.94 -8.27 21.92
CA ARG A 237 -17.89 -7.28 22.44
C ARG A 237 -18.15 -7.54 23.91
N THR A 238 -18.44 -6.47 24.63
CA THR A 238 -18.68 -6.55 26.07
C THR A 238 -20.15 -6.27 26.35
N PHE A 239 -20.80 -7.18 27.07
CA PHE A 239 -22.12 -6.93 27.64
C PHE A 239 -22.02 -5.78 28.67
N VAL A 240 -22.88 -4.77 28.53
CA VAL A 240 -22.90 -3.61 29.43
C VAL A 240 -24.05 -3.73 30.42
N SER A 241 -25.28 -3.81 29.91
CA SER A 241 -26.47 -3.86 30.74
C SER A 241 -27.64 -4.56 30.04
N ALA A 242 -28.60 -4.98 30.85
CA ALA A 242 -29.92 -5.40 30.37
C ALA A 242 -30.97 -4.69 31.21
N LEU A 243 -32.01 -4.15 30.58
CA LEU A 243 -33.06 -3.41 31.22
C LEU A 243 -34.43 -3.90 30.72
N LEU A 244 -35.34 -4.14 31.66
CA LEU A 244 -36.73 -4.48 31.32
C LEU A 244 -37.45 -3.28 30.68
N ALA A 245 -38.30 -3.54 29.70
CA ALA A 245 -39.15 -2.54 29.09
C ALA A 245 -40.24 -2.09 30.09
N HIS A 246 -40.76 -0.88 29.90
CA HIS A 246 -41.87 -0.41 30.68
C HIS A 246 -43.10 -1.28 30.42
N GLY A 247 -43.67 -1.86 31.51
CA GLY A 247 -44.77 -2.79 31.40
C GLY A 247 -44.44 -4.21 30.92
N SER A 248 -43.17 -4.58 30.88
CA SER A 248 -42.70 -5.91 30.49
C SER A 248 -43.35 -7.02 31.31
N SER A 249 -43.68 -8.11 30.65
CA SER A 249 -44.19 -9.32 31.29
C SER A 249 -43.13 -10.11 32.07
N LEU A 250 -41.85 -9.77 31.90
CA LEU A 250 -40.73 -10.38 32.65
C LEU A 250 -40.59 -9.75 34.05
N GLN A 251 -40.11 -10.55 34.99
CA GLN A 251 -39.92 -10.14 36.39
C GLN A 251 -38.47 -9.81 36.73
N SER A 252 -37.52 -10.30 35.97
CA SER A 252 -36.11 -10.08 36.25
C SER A 252 -35.30 -9.82 34.97
N THR A 253 -34.19 -9.10 35.13
CA THR A 253 -33.20 -8.94 34.05
C THR A 253 -32.45 -10.24 33.73
N GLU A 254 -32.43 -11.19 34.64
CA GLU A 254 -31.86 -12.52 34.42
C GLU A 254 -32.69 -13.34 33.43
N ASP A 255 -34.05 -13.25 33.53
CA ASP A 255 -34.95 -13.86 32.56
C ASP A 255 -34.74 -13.24 31.16
N LEU A 256 -34.58 -11.89 31.10
CA LEU A 256 -34.30 -11.19 29.85
C LEU A 256 -33.00 -11.70 29.19
N ILE A 257 -31.92 -11.81 29.97
CA ILE A 257 -30.63 -12.31 29.49
C ILE A 257 -30.72 -13.78 29.07
N THR A 258 -31.46 -14.59 29.83
CA THR A 258 -31.64 -16.01 29.54
C THR A 258 -32.35 -16.22 28.20
N ILE A 259 -33.43 -15.49 27.94
CA ILE A 259 -34.18 -15.58 26.68
C ILE A 259 -33.33 -15.05 25.51
N ALA A 260 -32.61 -13.95 25.71
CA ALA A 260 -31.73 -13.40 24.70
C ALA A 260 -30.57 -14.35 24.37
N ALA A 261 -29.97 -14.97 25.39
CA ALA A 261 -28.93 -15.97 25.20
C ALA A 261 -29.46 -17.24 24.49
N ALA A 262 -30.70 -17.61 24.75
CA ALA A 262 -31.33 -18.73 24.06
C ALA A 262 -31.48 -18.47 22.55
N VAL A 263 -31.99 -17.28 22.16
CA VAL A 263 -32.17 -16.95 20.74
C VAL A 263 -30.83 -16.70 20.03
N GLU A 264 -29.79 -16.22 20.73
CA GLU A 264 -28.45 -16.01 20.17
C GLU A 264 -27.52 -17.22 20.26
N GLY A 265 -27.90 -18.25 21.00
CA GLY A 265 -27.06 -19.46 21.18
C GLY A 265 -26.52 -20.06 19.88
N PRO A 266 -27.34 -20.23 18.83
CA PRO A 266 -26.86 -20.71 17.53
C PRO A 266 -26.13 -19.68 16.69
N SER A 267 -26.15 -18.39 17.08
CA SER A 267 -25.58 -17.27 16.32
C SER A 267 -24.04 -17.30 16.33
N GLN A 268 -23.43 -17.03 15.18
CA GLN A 268 -21.99 -16.82 15.09
C GLN A 268 -21.59 -15.35 15.26
N HIS A 269 -22.57 -14.47 15.36
CA HIS A 269 -22.34 -13.02 15.44
C HIS A 269 -21.71 -12.62 16.78
N SER A 270 -20.81 -11.66 16.79
CA SER A 270 -20.09 -11.21 17.99
C SER A 270 -21.02 -10.63 19.08
N LEU A 271 -22.14 -10.00 18.69
CA LEU A 271 -23.20 -9.55 19.61
C LEU A 271 -23.81 -10.72 20.39
N GLY A 272 -24.15 -11.79 19.70
CA GLY A 272 -24.70 -13.00 20.31
C GLY A 272 -23.73 -13.68 21.25
N LYS A 273 -22.46 -13.78 20.83
CA LYS A 273 -21.39 -14.34 21.68
C LYS A 273 -21.26 -13.59 23.01
N ALA A 274 -21.35 -12.26 23.01
CA ALA A 274 -21.28 -11.45 24.23
C ALA A 274 -22.45 -11.73 25.19
N ILE A 275 -23.67 -11.90 24.67
CA ILE A 275 -24.87 -12.21 25.47
C ILE A 275 -24.76 -13.62 26.07
N VAL A 276 -24.38 -14.60 25.25
CA VAL A 276 -24.21 -16.00 25.69
C VAL A 276 -23.11 -16.12 26.75
N ALA A 277 -21.98 -15.41 26.55
CA ALA A 277 -20.90 -15.38 27.54
C ALA A 277 -21.33 -14.76 28.86
N GLU A 278 -22.17 -13.73 28.84
CA GLU A 278 -22.71 -13.09 30.06
C GLU A 278 -23.69 -14.02 30.78
N ALA A 279 -24.58 -14.72 30.07
CA ALA A 279 -25.46 -15.72 30.64
C ALA A 279 -24.67 -16.85 31.32
N ALA A 280 -23.62 -17.34 30.68
CA ALA A 280 -22.73 -18.36 31.25
C ALA A 280 -21.98 -17.83 32.48
N ARG A 281 -21.49 -16.56 32.45
CA ARG A 281 -20.81 -15.93 33.59
C ARG A 281 -21.71 -15.81 34.82
N ARG A 282 -23.02 -15.57 34.61
CA ARG A 282 -24.03 -15.53 35.69
C ARG A 282 -24.53 -16.90 36.10
N GLY A 283 -24.13 -17.97 35.40
CA GLY A 283 -24.59 -19.32 35.69
C GLY A 283 -26.06 -19.56 35.38
N LEU A 284 -26.60 -18.83 34.37
CA LEU A 284 -27.99 -18.96 33.97
C LEU A 284 -28.20 -20.26 33.15
N ASP A 285 -29.28 -20.94 33.37
CA ASP A 285 -29.69 -22.14 32.63
C ASP A 285 -30.40 -21.70 31.34
N VAL A 286 -29.70 -21.74 30.21
CA VAL A 286 -30.19 -21.23 28.94
C VAL A 286 -30.94 -22.30 28.18
N PRO A 287 -32.26 -22.15 27.93
CA PRO A 287 -33.06 -23.15 27.22
C PRO A 287 -32.67 -23.20 25.73
N ASN A 288 -32.94 -24.35 25.11
CA ASN A 288 -32.74 -24.55 23.69
C ASN A 288 -33.83 -23.83 22.87
N ILE A 289 -33.43 -23.15 21.80
CA ILE A 289 -34.32 -22.55 20.83
C ILE A 289 -34.50 -23.45 19.61
N ILE A 290 -35.69 -23.43 19.01
CA ILE A 290 -36.01 -24.15 17.78
C ILE A 290 -36.24 -23.13 16.65
N ASP A 291 -36.08 -23.58 15.40
CA ASP A 291 -36.32 -22.77 14.19
C ASP A 291 -35.57 -21.43 14.18
N PHE A 292 -34.29 -21.47 14.59
CA PHE A 292 -33.41 -20.29 14.53
C PHE A 292 -33.23 -19.79 13.10
N ARG A 293 -33.42 -18.49 12.92
CA ARG A 293 -33.21 -17.79 11.64
C ARG A 293 -32.59 -16.43 11.87
N THR A 294 -31.67 -16.04 10.99
CA THR A 294 -31.18 -14.67 10.90
C THR A 294 -32.05 -13.89 9.94
N ILE A 295 -32.51 -12.70 10.35
CA ILE A 295 -33.28 -11.78 9.52
C ILE A 295 -32.34 -10.63 9.13
N PRO A 296 -31.94 -10.51 7.85
CA PRO A 296 -30.97 -9.51 7.41
C PRO A 296 -31.40 -8.09 7.80
N GLY A 297 -30.51 -7.35 8.47
CA GLY A 297 -30.74 -5.98 8.92
C GLY A 297 -31.72 -5.81 10.09
N GLN A 298 -32.36 -6.88 10.57
CA GLN A 298 -33.32 -6.82 11.66
C GLN A 298 -32.86 -7.57 12.91
N GLY A 299 -32.04 -8.62 12.78
CA GLY A 299 -31.56 -9.41 13.92
C GLY A 299 -31.79 -10.91 13.75
N VAL A 300 -32.06 -11.60 14.84
CA VAL A 300 -32.28 -13.07 14.89
C VAL A 300 -33.65 -13.41 15.46
N THR A 301 -34.21 -14.53 15.06
CA THR A 301 -35.49 -15.04 15.56
C THR A 301 -35.43 -16.54 15.81
N GLY A 302 -36.28 -17.02 16.70
CA GLY A 302 -36.46 -18.44 16.96
C GLY A 302 -37.70 -18.68 17.80
N LEU A 303 -38.03 -19.97 18.01
CA LEU A 303 -39.16 -20.41 18.83
C LEU A 303 -38.67 -20.90 20.19
N LEU A 304 -39.13 -20.28 21.25
CA LEU A 304 -38.94 -20.70 22.63
C LEU A 304 -40.30 -21.10 23.19
N GLU A 305 -40.47 -22.36 23.63
CA GLU A 305 -41.73 -22.87 24.18
C GLU A 305 -42.96 -22.56 23.29
N ASN A 306 -42.83 -22.70 21.99
CA ASN A 306 -43.83 -22.38 20.98
C ASN A 306 -44.17 -20.89 20.81
N THR A 307 -43.42 -19.99 21.43
CA THR A 307 -43.57 -18.52 21.27
C THR A 307 -42.44 -17.99 20.39
N THR A 308 -42.74 -17.04 19.52
CA THR A 308 -41.73 -16.42 18.66
C THR A 308 -40.95 -15.34 19.44
N ILE A 309 -39.64 -15.54 19.53
CA ILE A 309 -38.70 -14.58 20.11
C ILE A 309 -37.89 -13.94 18.97
N ILE A 310 -37.72 -12.63 19.04
CA ILE A 310 -36.90 -11.86 18.10
C ILE A 310 -35.97 -10.96 18.90
N LEU A 311 -34.69 -10.95 18.55
CA LEU A 311 -33.70 -10.04 19.11
C LEU A 311 -33.04 -9.26 17.97
N GLY A 312 -33.05 -7.92 18.04
CA GLY A 312 -32.49 -7.12 16.96
C GLY A 312 -32.33 -5.64 17.28
N GLY A 313 -31.82 -4.89 16.30
CA GLY A 313 -31.61 -3.45 16.41
C GLY A 313 -32.90 -2.62 16.22
N PRO A 314 -32.81 -1.27 16.18
CA PRO A 314 -33.97 -0.36 16.06
C PRO A 314 -34.86 -0.62 14.84
N VAL A 315 -34.28 -1.09 13.73
CA VAL A 315 -35.02 -1.44 12.51
C VAL A 315 -36.06 -2.53 12.76
N LEU A 316 -35.85 -3.42 13.74
CA LEU A 316 -36.82 -4.41 14.17
C LEU A 316 -38.14 -3.76 14.61
N LEU A 317 -38.06 -2.69 15.41
CA LEU A 317 -39.25 -2.03 15.96
C LEU A 317 -40.12 -1.43 14.86
N THR A 318 -39.50 -0.70 13.92
CA THR A 318 -40.17 -0.07 12.79
C THR A 318 -40.73 -1.09 11.79
N SER A 319 -39.96 -2.12 11.45
CA SER A 319 -40.37 -3.14 10.48
C SER A 319 -41.52 -4.04 10.96
N ARG A 320 -41.66 -4.21 12.28
CA ARG A 320 -42.68 -5.04 12.92
C ARG A 320 -43.80 -4.23 13.58
N ASN A 321 -43.77 -2.87 13.45
CA ASN A 321 -44.73 -1.96 14.09
C ASN A 321 -44.88 -2.23 15.61
N ILE A 322 -43.73 -2.41 16.30
CA ILE A 322 -43.70 -2.66 17.74
C ILE A 322 -43.79 -1.34 18.45
N GLU A 323 -44.78 -1.20 19.32
CA GLU A 323 -44.93 0.00 20.16
C GLU A 323 -43.86 -0.02 21.25
N ILE A 324 -43.19 1.11 21.42
CA ILE A 324 -42.16 1.31 22.45
C ILE A 324 -42.55 2.51 23.30
N ASP A 325 -42.47 2.39 24.61
CA ASP A 325 -42.67 3.49 25.52
C ASP A 325 -41.59 4.57 25.33
N VAL A 326 -42.00 5.85 25.47
CA VAL A 326 -41.10 7.00 25.31
C VAL A 326 -39.90 6.91 26.25
N SER A 327 -40.09 6.40 27.47
CA SER A 327 -39.00 6.21 28.45
C SER A 327 -37.96 5.19 28.00
N ASP A 328 -38.38 4.11 27.32
CA ASP A 328 -37.51 3.08 26.78
C ASP A 328 -36.73 3.59 25.56
N LEU A 329 -37.42 4.41 24.74
CA LEU A 329 -36.77 5.05 23.59
C LEU A 329 -35.66 6.03 24.04
N VAL A 330 -35.95 6.87 25.04
CA VAL A 330 -34.98 7.82 25.61
C VAL A 330 -33.79 7.09 26.24
N ARG A 331 -34.03 5.94 26.91
CA ARG A 331 -32.95 5.11 27.46
C ARG A 331 -32.08 4.53 26.37
N ALA A 332 -32.70 3.99 25.31
CA ALA A 332 -31.97 3.45 24.17
C ALA A 332 -31.13 4.52 23.45
N ASP A 333 -31.69 5.71 23.26
CA ASP A 333 -30.98 6.85 22.67
C ASP A 333 -29.80 7.29 23.55
N THR A 334 -29.99 7.36 24.86
CA THR A 334 -28.93 7.68 25.83
C THR A 334 -27.80 6.62 25.79
N ALA A 335 -28.13 5.33 25.69
CA ALA A 335 -27.16 4.26 25.56
C ALA A 335 -26.38 4.37 24.25
N ASN A 336 -27.06 4.68 23.14
CA ASN A 336 -26.40 4.94 21.84
C ASN A 336 -25.46 6.16 21.91
N GLN A 337 -25.86 7.26 22.54
CA GLN A 337 -25.01 8.43 22.78
C GLN A 337 -23.80 8.09 23.66
N ASN A 338 -23.94 7.12 24.56
CA ASN A 338 -22.84 6.56 25.35
C ASN A 338 -22.00 5.53 24.57
N GLY A 339 -22.28 5.31 23.29
CA GLY A 339 -21.51 4.44 22.41
C GLY A 339 -21.83 2.95 22.54
N ASN A 340 -22.96 2.62 23.16
CA ASN A 340 -23.42 1.25 23.30
C ASN A 340 -24.40 0.90 22.18
N THR A 341 -24.27 -0.27 21.59
CA THR A 341 -25.26 -0.83 20.68
C THR A 341 -26.44 -1.36 21.51
N VAL A 342 -27.65 -0.94 21.18
CA VAL A 342 -28.87 -1.38 21.89
C VAL A 342 -29.62 -2.40 21.03
N LEU A 343 -29.85 -3.58 21.62
CA LEU A 343 -30.69 -4.63 21.05
C LEU A 343 -32.02 -4.70 21.80
N PHE A 344 -33.09 -4.92 21.07
CA PHE A 344 -34.46 -5.02 21.57
C PHE A 344 -34.90 -6.48 21.53
N LEU A 345 -35.31 -7.02 22.69
CA LEU A 345 -35.86 -8.37 22.80
C LEU A 345 -37.36 -8.31 22.75
N VAL A 346 -37.95 -8.97 21.78
CA VAL A 346 -39.41 -8.96 21.52
C VAL A 346 -39.95 -10.39 21.56
N ARG A 347 -41.09 -10.58 22.21
CA ARG A 347 -41.83 -11.84 22.24
C ARG A 347 -43.25 -11.59 21.75
N GLU A 348 -43.65 -12.24 20.63
CA GLU A 348 -45.01 -12.11 20.04
C GLU A 348 -45.51 -10.68 19.88
N GLY A 349 -44.62 -9.72 19.56
CA GLY A 349 -44.95 -8.31 19.39
C GLY A 349 -44.84 -7.46 20.66
N GLU A 350 -44.64 -8.06 21.84
CA GLU A 350 -44.38 -7.36 23.10
C GLU A 350 -42.88 -7.09 23.27
N LEU A 351 -42.49 -5.86 23.53
CA LEU A 351 -41.13 -5.52 23.90
C LEU A 351 -40.85 -5.98 25.34
N LEU A 352 -39.95 -6.95 25.52
CA LEU A 352 -39.58 -7.45 26.84
C LEU A 352 -38.51 -6.58 27.51
N GLY A 353 -37.59 -6.04 26.74
CA GLY A 353 -36.51 -5.21 27.26
C GLY A 353 -35.43 -4.91 26.26
N THR A 354 -34.37 -4.28 26.73
CA THR A 354 -33.22 -3.87 25.96
C THR A 354 -31.92 -4.46 26.52
N ILE A 355 -30.99 -4.76 25.65
CA ILE A 355 -29.64 -5.22 26.00
C ILE A 355 -28.64 -4.27 25.38
N GLU A 356 -27.73 -3.76 26.19
CA GLU A 356 -26.66 -2.87 25.78
C GLU A 356 -25.34 -3.63 25.64
N ILE A 357 -24.68 -3.43 24.50
CA ILE A 357 -23.40 -4.07 24.19
C ILE A 357 -22.45 -2.97 23.73
N ALA A 358 -21.24 -2.96 24.27
CA ALA A 358 -20.17 -2.06 23.87
C ALA A 358 -19.14 -2.77 22.99
N ASP A 359 -18.66 -2.08 21.98
CA ASP A 359 -17.48 -2.47 21.23
C ASP A 359 -16.21 -2.16 22.06
N VAL A 360 -15.21 -3.02 21.94
CA VAL A 360 -13.91 -2.81 22.58
C VAL A 360 -12.96 -2.19 21.57
N VAL A 361 -12.62 -0.93 21.78
CA VAL A 361 -11.66 -0.21 20.94
C VAL A 361 -10.26 -0.81 21.09
N ARG A 362 -9.58 -1.06 19.98
CA ARG A 362 -8.21 -1.59 20.03
C ARG A 362 -7.26 -0.58 20.68
N PRO A 363 -6.39 -1.00 21.59
CA PRO A 363 -5.46 -0.10 22.31
C PRO A 363 -4.53 0.70 21.39
N THR A 364 -4.32 0.20 20.17
CA THR A 364 -3.45 0.80 19.16
C THR A 364 -4.19 1.68 18.17
N ALA A 365 -5.54 1.65 18.13
CA ALA A 365 -6.36 2.39 17.17
C ALA A 365 -6.07 3.90 17.23
N LYS A 366 -6.07 4.49 18.44
CA LYS A 366 -5.75 5.92 18.61
C LYS A 366 -4.34 6.27 18.12
N LYS A 367 -3.35 5.40 18.36
CA LYS A 367 -1.98 5.61 17.88
C LYS A 367 -1.90 5.49 16.35
N ALA A 368 -2.68 4.59 15.75
CA ALA A 368 -2.75 4.44 14.31
C ALA A 368 -3.31 5.71 13.64
N VAL A 369 -4.45 6.20 14.14
CA VAL A 369 -5.08 7.44 13.67
C VAL A 369 -4.13 8.63 13.81
N PHE A 370 -3.58 8.84 15.00
CA PHE A 370 -2.62 9.91 15.26
C PHE A 370 -1.39 9.83 14.33
N GLY A 371 -0.87 8.62 14.08
CA GLY A 371 0.24 8.40 13.16
C GLY A 371 -0.08 8.81 11.71
N LEU A 372 -1.33 8.63 11.25
CA LEU A 372 -1.80 9.08 9.94
C LEU A 372 -1.97 10.60 9.87
N GLN A 373 -2.52 11.19 10.93
CA GLN A 373 -2.67 12.66 11.05
C GLN A 373 -1.30 13.37 11.05
N LEU A 374 -0.27 12.81 11.69
CA LEU A 374 1.10 13.31 11.61
C LEU A 374 1.66 13.30 10.18
N LEU A 375 1.20 12.39 9.33
CA LEU A 375 1.51 12.34 7.91
C LEU A 375 0.63 13.30 7.07
N ARG A 376 -0.20 14.13 7.73
CA ARG A 376 -1.18 15.03 7.11
C ARG A 376 -2.24 14.30 6.27
N LYS A 377 -2.57 13.07 6.66
CA LYS A 377 -3.66 12.31 6.04
C LYS A 377 -4.92 12.51 6.87
N ARG A 378 -6.04 12.76 6.18
CA ARG A 378 -7.36 12.74 6.81
C ARG A 378 -7.72 11.30 7.17
N VAL A 379 -8.53 11.13 8.20
CA VAL A 379 -9.02 9.81 8.62
C VAL A 379 -10.52 9.88 8.75
N ALA A 380 -11.22 8.89 8.20
CA ALA A 380 -12.66 8.73 8.34
C ALA A 380 -12.99 7.35 8.90
N ILE A 381 -14.12 7.26 9.61
CA ILE A 381 -14.70 6.02 10.09
C ILE A 381 -15.96 5.73 9.28
N LEU A 382 -16.07 4.51 8.78
CA LEU A 382 -17.22 4.00 8.03
C LEU A 382 -17.88 2.88 8.83
N THR A 383 -19.17 2.99 9.13
CA THR A 383 -19.89 2.01 9.95
C THR A 383 -21.37 1.98 9.66
N ALA A 384 -22.00 0.83 9.89
CA ALA A 384 -23.45 0.67 9.87
C ALA A 384 -24.11 1.06 11.20
N ASP A 385 -23.33 1.36 12.23
CA ASP A 385 -23.87 1.73 13.54
C ASP A 385 -24.54 3.10 13.55
N ALA A 386 -25.36 3.33 14.56
CA ALA A 386 -26.03 4.60 14.79
C ALA A 386 -25.02 5.75 14.98
N THR A 387 -25.41 6.94 14.54
CA THR A 387 -24.59 8.17 14.59
C THR A 387 -24.00 8.44 15.99
N GLY A 388 -24.75 8.17 17.07
CA GLY A 388 -24.26 8.36 18.46
C GLY A 388 -23.11 7.44 18.80
N VAL A 389 -23.21 6.16 18.43
CA VAL A 389 -22.15 5.14 18.68
C VAL A 389 -20.89 5.49 17.90
N ALA A 390 -21.06 5.80 16.61
CA ALA A 390 -19.96 6.19 15.73
C ALA A 390 -19.28 7.48 16.19
N GLY A 391 -20.07 8.47 16.61
CA GLY A 391 -19.59 9.76 17.12
C GLY A 391 -18.74 9.62 18.41
N LYS A 392 -19.13 8.74 19.33
CA LYS A 392 -18.33 8.48 20.53
C LYS A 392 -16.97 7.89 20.17
N LEU A 393 -16.93 6.87 19.29
CA LEU A 393 -15.68 6.29 18.83
C LEU A 393 -14.79 7.34 18.13
N ALA A 394 -15.39 8.17 17.29
CA ALA A 394 -14.68 9.23 16.59
C ALA A 394 -14.06 10.24 17.57
N ASN A 395 -14.78 10.65 18.59
CA ASN A 395 -14.27 11.52 19.64
C ASN A 395 -13.11 10.87 20.41
N GLU A 396 -13.22 9.59 20.76
CA GLU A 396 -12.17 8.84 21.45
C GLU A 396 -10.89 8.75 20.62
N LEU A 397 -11.03 8.52 19.32
CA LEU A 397 -9.92 8.39 18.36
C LEU A 397 -9.46 9.74 17.79
N GLU A 398 -10.14 10.85 18.11
CA GLU A 398 -9.87 12.19 17.55
C GLU A 398 -10.01 12.23 16.02
N VAL A 399 -11.05 11.54 15.50
CA VAL A 399 -11.42 11.54 14.08
C VAL A 399 -12.59 12.49 13.87
N THR A 400 -12.52 13.32 12.83
CA THR A 400 -13.57 14.33 12.53
C THR A 400 -14.56 13.89 11.47
N GLU A 401 -14.19 12.95 10.62
CA GLU A 401 -15.00 12.47 9.49
C GLU A 401 -15.62 11.11 9.85
N VAL A 402 -16.96 11.05 9.89
CA VAL A 402 -17.70 9.83 10.25
C VAL A 402 -18.84 9.63 9.26
N LEU A 403 -18.88 8.44 8.67
CA LEU A 403 -19.97 7.95 7.85
C LEU A 403 -20.69 6.85 8.64
N ALA A 404 -21.69 7.25 9.41
CA ALA A 404 -22.53 6.37 10.21
C ALA A 404 -23.77 5.91 9.43
N GLU A 405 -24.43 4.86 9.92
CA GLU A 405 -25.66 4.30 9.34
C GLU A 405 -25.54 3.86 7.88
N VAL A 406 -24.30 3.52 7.44
CA VAL A 406 -24.01 3.07 6.09
C VAL A 406 -24.10 1.54 6.04
N LEU A 407 -25.15 1.04 5.42
CA LEU A 407 -25.35 -0.41 5.27
C LEU A 407 -24.26 -1.05 4.38
N PRO A 408 -23.97 -2.35 4.51
CA PRO A 408 -22.87 -3.01 3.77
C PRO A 408 -22.91 -2.77 2.26
N HIS A 409 -24.08 -2.83 1.64
CA HIS A 409 -24.26 -2.59 0.20
C HIS A 409 -24.09 -1.11 -0.22
N GLN A 410 -24.12 -0.16 0.72
CA GLN A 410 -23.95 1.27 0.48
C GLN A 410 -22.49 1.72 0.70
N LYS A 411 -21.66 0.91 1.34
CA LYS A 411 -20.25 1.27 1.65
C LYS A 411 -19.46 1.67 0.40
N ALA A 412 -19.65 0.97 -0.72
CA ALA A 412 -18.96 1.30 -1.97
C ALA A 412 -19.33 2.69 -2.50
N ALA A 413 -20.64 3.02 -2.51
CA ALA A 413 -21.13 4.34 -2.91
C ALA A 413 -20.63 5.45 -1.96
N ALA A 414 -20.51 5.16 -0.65
CA ALA A 414 -19.93 6.09 0.30
C ALA A 414 -18.45 6.39 -0.01
N ILE A 415 -17.65 5.37 -0.37
CA ILE A 415 -16.26 5.57 -0.80
C ILE A 415 -16.21 6.39 -2.10
N GLU A 416 -17.03 6.06 -3.11
CA GLU A 416 -17.10 6.82 -4.37
C GLU A 416 -17.48 8.29 -4.13
N SER A 417 -18.36 8.58 -3.18
CA SER A 417 -18.72 9.96 -2.83
C SER A 417 -17.55 10.75 -2.24
N LEU A 418 -16.69 10.11 -1.44
CA LEU A 418 -15.48 10.73 -0.89
C LEU A 418 -14.41 11.01 -1.96
N GLN A 419 -14.40 10.23 -3.03
CA GLN A 419 -13.51 10.43 -4.19
C GLN A 419 -14.00 11.55 -5.13
N ALA A 420 -15.30 11.90 -5.11
CA ALA A 420 -15.86 12.93 -5.97
C ALA A 420 -15.21 14.31 -5.79
N ASP A 421 -14.69 14.60 -4.60
CA ASP A 421 -13.96 15.83 -4.28
C ASP A 421 -12.47 15.78 -4.73
N SER A 422 -12.13 14.91 -5.66
CA SER A 422 -10.76 14.68 -6.15
C SER A 422 -9.78 14.18 -5.06
N SER A 423 -10.28 13.64 -3.96
CA SER A 423 -9.46 13.01 -2.93
C SER A 423 -9.08 11.59 -3.33
N GLN A 424 -7.82 11.22 -3.12
CA GLN A 424 -7.40 9.83 -3.23
C GLN A 424 -7.68 9.10 -1.91
N VAL A 425 -8.44 8.02 -1.99
CA VAL A 425 -8.98 7.30 -0.83
C VAL A 425 -8.35 5.92 -0.69
N ALA A 426 -7.81 5.60 0.49
CA ALA A 426 -7.50 4.24 0.88
C ALA A 426 -8.59 3.70 1.81
N MET A 427 -9.13 2.51 1.52
CA MET A 427 -10.06 1.80 2.40
C MET A 427 -9.34 0.70 3.16
N VAL A 428 -9.59 0.65 4.46
CA VAL A 428 -9.07 -0.36 5.39
C VAL A 428 -10.23 -1.12 6.00
N GLY A 429 -10.28 -2.43 5.79
CA GLY A 429 -11.38 -3.26 6.30
C GLY A 429 -11.11 -4.75 6.17
N ASN A 430 -12.10 -5.58 6.43
CA ASN A 430 -12.03 -7.02 6.25
C ASN A 430 -12.10 -7.39 4.76
N ALA A 431 -11.25 -8.35 4.33
CA ALA A 431 -11.13 -8.74 2.92
C ALA A 431 -12.45 -9.19 2.27
N ARG A 432 -13.34 -9.81 3.05
CA ARG A 432 -14.61 -10.41 2.57
C ARG A 432 -15.81 -9.53 2.86
N GLU A 433 -15.93 -9.03 4.09
CA GLU A 433 -17.09 -8.24 4.52
C GLU A 433 -17.13 -6.88 3.82
N ASP A 434 -15.96 -6.27 3.58
CA ASP A 434 -15.82 -4.95 2.96
C ASP A 434 -15.38 -5.01 1.48
N ALA A 435 -15.50 -6.18 0.83
CA ALA A 435 -14.97 -6.40 -0.51
C ALA A 435 -15.39 -5.33 -1.53
N LEU A 436 -16.66 -4.89 -1.52
CA LEU A 436 -17.17 -3.83 -2.40
C LEU A 436 -16.55 -2.45 -2.09
N ALA A 437 -16.45 -2.10 -0.81
CA ALA A 437 -15.84 -0.84 -0.38
C ALA A 437 -14.34 -0.81 -0.69
N LEU A 438 -13.64 -1.93 -0.43
CA LEU A 438 -12.24 -2.12 -0.78
C LEU A 438 -12.02 -1.98 -2.29
N ALA A 439 -12.88 -2.60 -3.11
CA ALA A 439 -12.80 -2.50 -4.57
C ALA A 439 -13.07 -1.07 -5.10
N ALA A 440 -13.91 -0.29 -4.44
CA ALA A 440 -14.24 1.10 -4.83
C ALA A 440 -13.10 2.08 -4.52
N ALA A 441 -12.31 1.85 -3.47
CA ALA A 441 -11.24 2.76 -3.03
C ALA A 441 -10.04 2.78 -4.01
N ASP A 442 -9.23 3.85 -4.05
CA ASP A 442 -8.03 3.92 -4.90
C ASP A 442 -6.95 2.93 -4.46
N VAL A 443 -6.87 2.65 -3.16
CA VAL A 443 -6.02 1.61 -2.59
C VAL A 443 -6.82 0.79 -1.58
N SER A 444 -6.84 -0.52 -1.78
CA SER A 444 -7.50 -1.48 -0.89
C SER A 444 -6.50 -2.12 0.07
N ILE A 445 -6.79 -2.03 1.37
CA ILE A 445 -5.96 -2.58 2.45
C ILE A 445 -6.83 -3.52 3.28
N ALA A 446 -6.64 -4.81 3.11
CA ALA A 446 -7.32 -5.81 3.92
C ALA A 446 -6.51 -6.07 5.20
N ILE A 447 -7.17 -5.94 6.35
CA ILE A 447 -6.62 -6.26 7.68
C ILE A 447 -7.18 -7.60 8.15
N ASP A 448 -6.46 -8.28 9.04
CA ASP A 448 -6.76 -9.66 9.49
C ASP A 448 -6.82 -10.66 8.34
N ALA A 449 -6.01 -10.41 7.32
CA ALA A 449 -5.99 -11.24 6.13
C ALA A 449 -5.37 -12.61 6.40
N THR A 450 -6.03 -13.64 5.87
CA THR A 450 -5.61 -15.04 5.93
C THR A 450 -5.00 -15.50 4.61
N LEU A 451 -4.55 -16.75 4.55
CA LEU A 451 -4.04 -17.35 3.31
C LEU A 451 -5.11 -17.45 2.21
N GLU A 452 -6.37 -17.63 2.60
CA GLU A 452 -7.49 -17.71 1.66
C GLU A 452 -7.73 -16.35 0.95
N ASP A 453 -7.37 -15.24 1.61
CA ASP A 453 -7.52 -13.90 1.07
C ASP A 453 -6.44 -13.54 0.03
N LEU A 454 -5.45 -14.43 -0.19
CA LEU A 454 -4.47 -14.27 -1.27
C LEU A 454 -5.12 -14.26 -2.67
N GLU A 455 -6.26 -14.93 -2.83
CA GLU A 455 -7.01 -14.97 -4.08
C GLU A 455 -7.92 -13.74 -4.28
N THR A 456 -8.20 -12.98 -3.21
CA THR A 456 -8.98 -11.74 -3.31
C THR A 456 -8.24 -10.69 -4.13
N GLU A 457 -8.97 -9.75 -4.71
CA GLU A 457 -8.37 -8.71 -5.54
C GLU A 457 -7.83 -7.50 -4.76
N ASN A 458 -7.65 -7.62 -3.45
CA ASN A 458 -7.12 -6.54 -2.61
C ASN A 458 -5.66 -6.24 -2.96
N ASP A 459 -5.28 -4.96 -2.94
CA ASP A 459 -3.94 -4.50 -3.29
C ASP A 459 -2.91 -4.87 -2.21
N ILE A 460 -3.32 -4.79 -0.94
CA ILE A 460 -2.44 -5.00 0.22
C ILE A 460 -3.18 -5.84 1.26
N LEU A 461 -2.49 -6.86 1.76
CA LEU A 461 -2.97 -7.74 2.80
C LEU A 461 -2.10 -7.60 4.05
N ILE A 462 -2.72 -7.37 5.21
CA ILE A 462 -2.06 -7.30 6.51
C ILE A 462 -2.48 -8.53 7.31
N ASN A 463 -1.51 -9.41 7.62
CA ASN A 463 -1.73 -10.54 8.51
C ASN A 463 -1.68 -10.04 9.96
N GLY A 464 -2.85 -9.95 10.57
CA GLY A 464 -3.04 -9.45 11.92
C GLY A 464 -4.04 -8.30 11.98
N GLN A 465 -4.57 -8.11 13.18
CA GLN A 465 -5.71 -7.22 13.44
C GLN A 465 -5.29 -5.83 13.93
N ASP A 466 -3.98 -5.50 13.94
CA ASP A 466 -3.51 -4.25 14.53
C ASP A 466 -3.50 -3.09 13.53
N PRO A 467 -4.36 -2.06 13.70
CA PRO A 467 -4.44 -0.92 12.80
C PRO A 467 -3.16 -0.07 12.74
N ILE A 468 -2.25 -0.22 13.72
CA ILE A 468 -0.94 0.46 13.71
C ILE A 468 -0.10 0.07 12.49
N ALA A 469 -0.30 -1.13 11.93
CA ALA A 469 0.38 -1.60 10.74
C ALA A 469 0.10 -0.70 9.53
N VAL A 470 -1.14 -0.20 9.39
CA VAL A 470 -1.56 0.73 8.33
C VAL A 470 -0.76 2.04 8.43
N SER A 471 -0.72 2.64 9.62
CA SER A 471 0.03 3.87 9.87
C SER A 471 1.53 3.70 9.58
N ASN A 472 2.13 2.59 10.03
CA ASN A 472 3.54 2.29 9.79
C ASN A 472 3.83 2.07 8.29
N MET A 473 2.92 1.41 7.57
CA MET A 473 3.02 1.19 6.13
C MET A 473 2.95 2.51 5.35
N LEU A 474 1.98 3.39 5.65
CA LEU A 474 1.90 4.70 5.01
C LEU A 474 3.14 5.55 5.28
N LYS A 475 3.64 5.54 6.51
CA LYS A 475 4.90 6.21 6.88
C LYS A 475 6.07 5.70 6.04
N LEU A 476 6.13 4.40 5.80
CA LEU A 476 7.16 3.78 4.98
C LEU A 476 6.99 4.13 3.50
N ALA A 477 5.75 4.18 2.98
CA ALA A 477 5.44 4.61 1.61
C ALA A 477 5.89 6.06 1.35
N VAL A 478 5.56 7.00 2.25
CA VAL A 478 6.01 8.40 2.17
C VAL A 478 7.53 8.51 2.20
N ARG A 479 8.20 7.78 3.09
CA ARG A 479 9.67 7.73 3.15
C ARG A 479 10.27 7.16 1.86
N ALA A 480 9.69 6.09 1.32
CA ALA A 480 10.11 5.48 0.07
C ALA A 480 10.02 6.47 -1.10
N LYS A 481 8.89 7.18 -1.23
CA LYS A 481 8.70 8.23 -2.24
C LYS A 481 9.78 9.31 -2.16
N ASN A 482 10.04 9.83 -0.96
CA ASN A 482 11.05 10.86 -0.75
C ASN A 482 12.47 10.36 -1.10
N LYS A 483 12.81 9.13 -0.73
CA LYS A 483 14.09 8.51 -1.07
C LYS A 483 14.23 8.24 -2.56
N THR A 484 13.15 7.82 -3.21
CA THR A 484 13.10 7.65 -4.67
C THR A 484 13.35 9.00 -5.38
N ALA A 485 12.68 10.06 -4.94
CA ALA A 485 12.90 11.40 -5.49
C ALA A 485 14.34 11.89 -5.30
N GLN A 486 14.94 11.68 -4.12
CA GLN A 486 16.35 11.97 -3.87
C GLN A 486 17.27 11.20 -4.80
N ASN A 487 17.05 9.88 -4.95
CA ASN A 487 17.87 9.04 -5.82
C ASN A 487 17.77 9.46 -7.29
N ILE A 488 16.57 9.75 -7.78
CA ILE A 488 16.35 10.25 -9.14
C ILE A 488 17.05 11.61 -9.31
N GLY A 489 16.91 12.50 -8.33
CA GLY A 489 17.56 13.82 -8.35
C GLY A 489 19.08 13.71 -8.43
N VAL A 490 19.69 12.83 -7.65
CA VAL A 490 21.16 12.61 -7.70
C VAL A 490 21.56 11.96 -9.02
N ALA A 491 20.83 10.93 -9.47
CA ALA A 491 21.11 10.28 -10.75
C ALA A 491 21.04 11.30 -11.90
N PHE A 492 20.00 12.15 -11.93
CA PHE A 492 19.85 13.21 -12.93
C PHE A 492 20.97 14.26 -12.83
N GLY A 493 21.24 14.78 -11.63
CA GLY A 493 22.27 15.80 -11.38
C GLY A 493 23.66 15.34 -11.79
N VAL A 494 24.03 14.08 -11.44
CA VAL A 494 25.31 13.51 -11.82
C VAL A 494 25.43 13.30 -13.33
N ASN A 495 24.37 12.83 -13.98
CA ASN A 495 24.41 12.63 -15.43
C ASN A 495 24.48 13.96 -16.19
N VAL A 496 23.59 14.93 -15.90
CA VAL A 496 23.56 16.22 -16.60
C VAL A 496 24.77 17.06 -16.24
N GLY A 497 25.09 17.20 -14.95
CA GLY A 497 26.27 17.93 -14.49
C GLY A 497 27.57 17.31 -15.00
N GLY A 498 27.64 15.98 -15.00
CA GLY A 498 28.78 15.24 -15.54
C GLY A 498 28.99 15.44 -17.04
N ILE A 499 27.91 15.44 -17.85
CA ILE A 499 27.98 15.75 -19.29
C ILE A 499 28.50 17.19 -19.49
N LEU A 500 28.00 18.16 -18.75
CA LEU A 500 28.47 19.55 -18.84
C LEU A 500 29.95 19.70 -18.50
N LEU A 501 30.42 19.04 -17.43
CA LEU A 501 31.81 19.03 -17.03
C LEU A 501 32.72 18.32 -18.05
N ALA A 502 32.25 17.21 -18.61
CA ALA A 502 32.99 16.39 -19.56
C ALA A 502 33.01 17.01 -20.98
N SER A 503 32.00 17.81 -21.34
CA SER A 503 31.89 18.45 -22.66
C SER A 503 33.02 19.48 -22.96
N GLY A 504 33.71 19.95 -21.91
CA GLY A 504 34.71 20.97 -22.04
C GLY A 504 34.17 22.38 -22.18
N LEU A 505 32.86 22.61 -21.99
CA LEU A 505 32.25 23.95 -21.96
C LEU A 505 32.88 24.85 -20.88
N LEU A 506 33.36 24.26 -19.80
CA LEU A 506 34.01 24.94 -18.68
C LEU A 506 35.55 24.98 -18.80
N ALA A 507 36.12 24.45 -19.89
CA ALA A 507 37.56 24.46 -20.14
C ALA A 507 38.18 25.91 -20.14
N PRO A 508 37.49 26.95 -20.62
CA PRO A 508 38.02 28.31 -20.56
C PRO A 508 38.28 28.82 -19.13
N ILE A 509 37.58 28.29 -18.14
CA ILE A 509 37.78 28.63 -16.71
C ILE A 509 38.62 27.57 -15.97
N GLY A 510 39.30 26.69 -16.72
CA GLY A 510 40.20 25.67 -16.15
C GLY A 510 39.54 24.41 -15.63
N ILE A 511 38.24 24.23 -15.81
CA ILE A 511 37.51 23.06 -15.35
C ILE A 511 37.34 22.07 -16.51
N VAL A 512 38.04 20.93 -16.41
CA VAL A 512 37.97 19.84 -17.38
C VAL A 512 37.83 18.52 -16.63
N LEU A 513 36.81 17.74 -16.95
CA LEU A 513 36.62 16.42 -16.38
C LEU A 513 37.35 15.37 -17.24
N PRO A 514 38.43 14.75 -16.74
CA PRO A 514 39.12 13.69 -17.48
C PRO A 514 38.27 12.39 -17.49
N PRO A 515 38.51 11.45 -18.42
CA PRO A 515 37.77 10.19 -18.49
C PRO A 515 37.77 9.38 -17.18
N VAL A 516 38.86 9.40 -16.43
CA VAL A 516 38.96 8.79 -15.09
C VAL A 516 37.95 9.41 -14.12
N GLY A 517 37.92 10.75 -14.08
CA GLY A 517 36.95 11.49 -13.25
C GLY A 517 35.50 11.19 -13.64
N ALA A 518 35.23 11.03 -14.94
CA ALA A 518 33.90 10.66 -15.45
C ALA A 518 33.46 9.29 -14.96
N VAL A 519 34.35 8.28 -14.98
CA VAL A 519 34.08 6.94 -14.46
C VAL A 519 33.83 6.96 -12.94
N ILE A 520 34.69 7.68 -12.19
CA ILE A 520 34.51 7.81 -10.73
C ILE A 520 33.16 8.42 -10.41
N LEU A 521 32.77 9.52 -11.10
CA LEU A 521 31.50 10.19 -10.89
C LEU A 521 30.29 9.29 -11.22
N SER A 522 30.37 8.54 -12.30
CA SER A 522 29.36 7.56 -12.72
C SER A 522 29.18 6.43 -11.69
N CYS A 523 30.29 5.88 -11.16
CA CYS A 523 30.25 4.87 -10.12
C CYS A 523 29.71 5.44 -8.81
N PHE A 524 30.07 6.66 -8.45
CA PHE A 524 29.54 7.35 -7.28
C PHE A 524 28.02 7.46 -7.32
N ALA A 525 27.42 7.80 -8.47
CA ALA A 525 25.96 7.87 -8.61
C ALA A 525 25.29 6.54 -8.25
N SER A 526 25.78 5.41 -8.78
CA SER A 526 25.23 4.08 -8.49
C SER A 526 25.40 3.71 -7.00
N LEU A 527 26.57 3.93 -6.45
CA LEU A 527 26.86 3.64 -5.04
C LEU A 527 26.04 4.50 -4.09
N PHE A 528 25.85 5.79 -4.41
CA PHE A 528 24.99 6.67 -3.63
C PHE A 528 23.55 6.17 -3.58
N VAL A 529 22.99 5.82 -4.74
CA VAL A 529 21.62 5.33 -4.86
C VAL A 529 21.42 4.06 -4.02
N ILE A 530 22.35 3.11 -4.08
CA ILE A 530 22.30 1.87 -3.31
C ILE A 530 22.39 2.16 -1.80
N ASN A 531 23.35 3.02 -1.40
CA ASN A 531 23.54 3.32 0.02
C ASN A 531 22.36 4.11 0.60
N ASN A 532 21.77 5.04 -0.17
CA ASN A 532 20.60 5.80 0.27
C ASN A 532 19.36 4.90 0.48
N ALA A 533 19.20 3.85 -0.33
CA ALA A 533 18.15 2.85 -0.14
C ALA A 533 18.33 2.04 1.15
N ARG A 534 19.57 1.78 1.58
CA ARG A 534 19.87 1.07 2.83
C ARG A 534 19.32 1.78 4.07
N LEU A 535 19.20 3.13 4.03
CA LEU A 535 18.64 3.92 5.12
C LEU A 535 17.13 3.70 5.34
N LEU A 536 16.45 2.97 4.46
CA LEU A 536 15.06 2.54 4.67
C LEU A 536 14.96 1.25 5.52
N ARG A 537 16.07 0.60 5.81
CA ARG A 537 16.12 -0.59 6.66
C ARG A 537 16.01 -0.26 8.16
N SER A 538 16.52 0.88 8.55
CA SER A 538 16.38 1.44 9.90
C SER A 538 15.03 2.19 10.00
#